data_bd12f46b3851b9794e7be2f653ac4ce5
#
_entry.id   bd12f46b3851b9794e7be2f653ac4ce5
#
_cell.length_a   1.000
_cell.length_b   1.000
_cell.length_c   1.000
_cell.angle_alpha   90.00
_cell.angle_beta   90.00
_cell.angle_gamma   90.00
#
_symmetry.space_group_name_H-M   'P 1'
#
loop_
_entity.id
_entity.type
_entity.pdbx_description
1 polymer ?
#
loop_
_entity_poly.entity_id
_entity_poly.type
_entity_poly.pdbx_seq_one_letter_code
_entity_poly.pdbx_strand_id
1 'polypeptide(L)'
;MASLVGIPIAEGLWFHAATVDDTLPVITLWKACHLVRPWNDPAEDICFCLQSPASELLLAFEGDEIVGSIMMGNDGHRGWIYYLGVSPTRRRGDIARTLMVQAEQWMCARGVPKMHAMIRHDNLEVRSFYTALGYADDDVSVVEKSLNGCSKT
;
A
#
# COMPACT_ATOMS: atom_id res chain seq x y z
N MET A 1 18.24 -3.37 -9.42
CA MET A 1 17.30 -2.31 -9.02
C MET A 1 16.60 -1.80 -10.28
N ALA A 2 15.31 -2.10 -10.42
CA ALA A 2 14.50 -1.47 -11.44
C ALA A 2 14.29 -0.01 -11.05
N SER A 3 14.89 0.91 -11.78
CA SER A 3 14.62 2.33 -11.65
C SER A 3 13.17 2.58 -12.06
N LEU A 4 12.37 3.13 -11.17
CA LEU A 4 11.00 3.55 -11.45
C LEU A 4 11.04 4.81 -12.32
N VAL A 5 11.47 4.66 -13.57
CA VAL A 5 11.55 5.78 -14.51
C VAL A 5 10.44 5.64 -15.54
N GLY A 6 9.57 6.62 -15.63
CA GLY A 6 8.85 6.88 -16.86
C GLY A 6 7.34 6.86 -16.87
N ILE A 7 6.65 7.12 -15.75
CA ILE A 7 5.24 7.50 -15.82
C ILE A 7 5.17 9.02 -15.69
N PRO A 8 4.49 9.73 -16.60
CA PRO A 8 4.26 11.16 -16.42
C PRO A 8 3.41 11.33 -15.16
N ILE A 9 4.08 11.72 -14.10
CA ILE A 9 3.49 12.04 -12.82
C ILE A 9 2.98 13.48 -12.94
N ALA A 10 1.81 13.77 -12.37
CA ALA A 10 1.33 15.14 -12.27
C ALA A 10 2.47 16.05 -11.75
N GLU A 11 2.60 17.24 -12.32
CA GLU A 11 3.68 18.17 -11.97
C GLU A 11 3.82 18.29 -10.45
N GLY A 12 5.04 18.07 -9.94
CA GLY A 12 5.36 18.23 -8.53
C GLY A 12 5.23 16.99 -7.65
N LEU A 13 4.76 15.85 -8.19
CA LEU A 13 4.72 14.58 -7.45
C LEU A 13 5.96 13.75 -7.71
N TRP A 14 6.47 13.11 -6.65
CA TRP A 14 7.56 12.14 -6.77
C TRP A 14 7.31 10.98 -5.80
N PHE A 15 7.94 9.84 -6.06
CA PHE A 15 7.73 8.59 -5.31
C PHE A 15 9.04 8.09 -4.74
N HIS A 16 8.97 7.55 -3.53
CA HIS A 16 10.15 7.10 -2.81
C HIS A 16 9.78 5.96 -1.87
N ALA A 17 10.64 4.94 -1.78
CA ALA A 17 10.47 3.89 -0.79
C ALA A 17 10.67 4.45 0.62
N ALA A 18 9.78 4.12 1.54
CA ALA A 18 9.85 4.57 2.92
C ALA A 18 11.10 4.06 3.63
N THR A 19 11.62 4.90 4.50
CA THR A 19 12.64 4.54 5.47
C THR A 19 12.08 4.63 6.89
N VAL A 20 12.84 4.21 7.88
CA VAL A 20 12.45 4.30 9.29
C VAL A 20 12.15 5.75 9.70
N ASP A 21 12.80 6.72 9.09
CA ASP A 21 12.60 8.14 9.38
C ASP A 21 11.23 8.66 8.92
N ASP A 22 10.56 7.95 8.03
CA ASP A 22 9.23 8.31 7.53
C ASP A 22 8.09 7.78 8.42
N THR A 23 8.38 7.02 9.48
CA THR A 23 7.38 6.31 10.28
C THR A 23 6.30 7.24 10.83
N LEU A 24 6.67 8.32 11.52
CA LEU A 24 5.70 9.23 12.13
C LEU A 24 4.87 10.00 11.09
N PRO A 25 5.45 10.56 10.02
CA PRO A 25 4.67 11.18 8.96
C PRO A 25 3.70 10.21 8.26
N VAL A 26 4.10 8.97 8.06
CA VAL A 26 3.23 7.93 7.47
C VAL A 26 2.05 7.63 8.39
N ILE A 27 2.28 7.48 9.69
CA ILE A 27 1.20 7.25 10.66
C ILE A 27 0.22 8.42 10.67
N THR A 28 0.71 9.65 10.58
CA THR A 28 -0.13 10.84 10.47
C THR A 28 -1.02 10.78 9.23
N LEU A 29 -0.46 10.42 8.07
CA LEU A 29 -1.24 10.21 6.85
C LEU A 29 -2.29 9.11 7.05
N TRP A 30 -1.92 7.97 7.61
CA TRP A 30 -2.84 6.85 7.79
C TRP A 30 -3.99 7.18 8.72
N LYS A 31 -3.74 7.96 9.78
CA LYS A 31 -4.81 8.46 10.67
C LYS A 31 -5.77 9.38 9.92
N ALA A 32 -5.25 10.30 9.12
CA ALA A 32 -6.06 11.19 8.28
C ALA A 32 -6.91 10.42 7.26
N CYS A 33 -6.42 9.27 6.79
CA CYS A 33 -7.12 8.40 5.84
C CYS A 33 -8.03 7.36 6.51
N HIS A 34 -8.16 7.37 7.84
CA HIS A 34 -8.91 6.37 8.61
C HIS A 34 -8.43 4.92 8.39
N LEU A 35 -7.14 4.72 8.17
CA LEU A 35 -6.54 3.41 7.94
C LEU A 35 -6.02 2.74 9.21
N VAL A 36 -5.88 3.48 10.31
CA VAL A 36 -5.45 2.93 11.60
C VAL A 36 -6.63 2.27 12.31
N ARG A 37 -6.41 1.06 12.80
CA ARG A 37 -7.42 0.27 13.51
C ARG A 37 -6.94 -0.07 14.93
N PRO A 38 -7.85 -0.23 15.92
CA PRO A 38 -7.45 -0.52 17.30
C PRO A 38 -6.68 -1.82 17.50
N TRP A 39 -6.85 -2.78 16.58
CA TRP A 39 -6.19 -4.10 16.65
C TRP A 39 -4.84 -4.16 15.95
N ASN A 40 -4.41 -3.08 15.29
CA ASN A 40 -3.11 -2.99 14.62
C ASN A 40 -2.28 -1.86 15.23
N ASP A 41 -0.99 -2.10 15.38
CA ASP A 41 -0.01 -1.06 15.69
C ASP A 41 0.65 -0.61 14.38
N PRO A 42 0.37 0.61 13.90
CA PRO A 42 0.92 1.06 12.62
C PRO A 42 2.45 1.18 12.61
N ALA A 43 3.06 1.51 13.73
CA ALA A 43 4.52 1.58 13.82
C ALA A 43 5.15 0.19 13.69
N GLU A 44 4.57 -0.82 14.32
CA GLU A 44 5.01 -2.21 14.19
C GLU A 44 4.80 -2.72 12.76
N ASP A 45 3.68 -2.39 12.13
CA ASP A 45 3.40 -2.78 10.75
C ASP A 45 4.44 -2.19 9.77
N ILE A 46 4.80 -0.93 9.95
CA ILE A 46 5.84 -0.29 9.15
C ILE A 46 7.20 -0.97 9.37
N CYS A 47 7.58 -1.16 10.62
CA CYS A 47 8.85 -1.81 10.96
C CYS A 47 8.95 -3.21 10.35
N PHE A 48 7.89 -4.00 10.47
CA PHE A 48 7.83 -5.35 9.92
C PHE A 48 7.97 -5.35 8.40
N CYS A 49 7.28 -4.43 7.72
CA CYS A 49 7.38 -4.26 6.28
C CYS A 49 8.80 -3.88 5.83
N LEU A 50 9.42 -2.92 6.51
CA LEU A 50 10.75 -2.42 6.13
C LEU A 50 11.87 -3.45 6.34
N GLN A 51 11.67 -4.42 7.22
CA GLN A 51 12.64 -5.49 7.48
C GLN A 51 12.62 -6.61 6.45
N SER A 52 11.58 -6.70 5.64
CA SER A 52 11.41 -7.79 4.68
C SER A 52 11.90 -7.41 3.29
N PRO A 53 12.74 -8.25 2.65
CA PRO A 53 13.10 -8.02 1.24
C PRO A 53 11.96 -8.29 0.26
N ALA A 54 10.88 -8.94 0.74
CA ALA A 54 9.70 -9.28 -0.07
C ALA A 54 8.58 -8.25 0.06
N SER A 55 8.80 -7.14 0.76
CA SER A 55 7.80 -6.08 0.91
C SER A 55 8.42 -4.70 0.84
N GLU A 56 7.59 -3.73 0.50
CA GLU A 56 7.98 -2.32 0.39
C GLU A 56 6.81 -1.42 0.72
N LEU A 57 7.11 -0.31 1.36
CA LEU A 57 6.16 0.78 1.57
C LEU A 57 6.57 1.93 0.66
N LEU A 58 5.77 2.19 -0.37
CA LEU A 58 6.00 3.27 -1.33
C LEU A 58 5.21 4.50 -0.93
N LEU A 59 5.87 5.65 -0.95
CA LEU A 59 5.29 6.93 -0.58
C LEU A 59 5.23 7.86 -1.78
N ALA A 60 4.14 8.61 -1.88
CA ALA A 60 3.99 9.72 -2.82
C ALA A 60 4.19 11.02 -2.07
N PHE A 61 5.02 11.89 -2.62
CA PHE A 61 5.37 13.19 -2.04
C PHE A 61 4.95 14.32 -2.96
N GLU A 62 4.55 15.42 -2.36
CA GLU A 62 4.48 16.72 -2.99
C GLU A 62 5.38 17.67 -2.20
N GLY A 63 6.48 18.12 -2.80
CA GLY A 63 7.53 18.76 -2.04
C GLY A 63 8.08 17.81 -0.97
N ASP A 64 8.06 18.23 0.27
CA ASP A 64 8.50 17.42 1.42
C ASP A 64 7.33 16.72 2.14
N GLU A 65 6.10 16.91 1.67
CA GLU A 65 4.90 16.37 2.30
C GLU A 65 4.53 15.00 1.71
N ILE A 66 4.28 14.01 2.57
CA ILE A 66 3.74 12.72 2.16
C ILE A 66 2.24 12.86 1.90
N VAL A 67 1.84 12.65 0.65
CA VAL A 67 0.44 12.79 0.23
C VAL A 67 -0.23 11.47 -0.12
N GLY A 68 0.51 10.39 -0.15
CA GLY A 68 -0.04 9.06 -0.42
C GLY A 68 0.90 7.95 -0.03
N SER A 69 0.36 6.74 0.11
CA SER A 69 1.13 5.53 0.43
C SER A 69 0.49 4.29 -0.18
N ILE A 70 1.30 3.28 -0.40
CA ILE A 70 0.88 1.90 -0.64
C ILE A 70 1.92 0.95 -0.07
N MET A 71 1.47 -0.03 0.69
CA MET A 71 2.30 -1.14 1.15
C MET A 71 2.07 -2.33 0.23
N MET A 72 3.14 -2.95 -0.24
CA MET A 72 3.07 -4.07 -1.16
C MET A 72 4.07 -5.15 -0.78
N GLY A 73 3.69 -6.39 -1.04
CA GLY A 73 4.54 -7.52 -0.74
C GLY A 73 4.10 -8.77 -1.49
N ASN A 74 5.00 -9.74 -1.56
CA ASN A 74 4.67 -11.06 -2.10
C ASN A 74 5.10 -12.15 -1.11
N ASP A 75 4.35 -13.22 -1.14
CA ASP A 75 4.55 -14.38 -0.26
C ASP A 75 5.23 -15.56 -0.96
N GLY A 76 5.78 -15.32 -2.16
CA GLY A 76 6.31 -16.38 -3.02
C GLY A 76 5.27 -17.08 -3.87
N HIS A 77 4.02 -16.65 -3.79
CA HIS A 77 2.90 -17.23 -4.55
C HIS A 77 2.02 -16.14 -5.17
N ARG A 78 1.62 -15.15 -4.38
CA ARG A 78 0.75 -14.03 -4.77
C ARG A 78 1.30 -12.72 -4.24
N GLY A 79 0.88 -11.62 -4.85
CA GLY A 79 1.11 -10.29 -4.33
C GLY A 79 -0.08 -9.78 -3.55
N TRP A 80 0.20 -8.97 -2.54
CA TRP A 80 -0.80 -8.32 -1.69
C TRP A 80 -0.47 -6.85 -1.49
N ILE A 81 -1.50 -6.03 -1.44
CA ILE A 81 -1.37 -4.61 -1.12
C ILE A 81 -2.17 -4.25 0.12
N TYR A 82 -1.65 -3.30 0.87
CA TYR A 82 -2.22 -2.78 2.11
C TYR A 82 -1.98 -1.28 2.19
N TYR A 83 -2.70 -0.60 3.05
CA TYR A 83 -2.44 0.79 3.37
C TYR A 83 -2.36 1.71 2.14
N LEU A 84 -3.22 1.47 1.15
CA LEU A 84 -3.42 2.40 0.06
C LEU A 84 -4.23 3.58 0.58
N GLY A 85 -3.59 4.73 0.69
CA GLY A 85 -4.22 5.94 1.17
C GLY A 85 -3.68 7.18 0.46
N VAL A 86 -4.56 8.15 0.29
CA VAL A 86 -4.22 9.48 -0.25
C VAL A 86 -4.74 10.53 0.70
N SER A 87 -3.92 11.53 0.99
CA SER A 87 -4.30 12.64 1.87
C SER A 87 -5.67 13.20 1.47
N PRO A 88 -6.58 13.45 2.44
CA PRO A 88 -7.91 14.00 2.15
C PRO A 88 -7.89 15.30 1.34
N THR A 89 -6.81 16.09 1.45
CA THR A 89 -6.63 17.34 0.71
C THR A 89 -6.26 17.13 -0.75
N ARG A 90 -5.88 15.90 -1.12
CA ARG A 90 -5.37 15.53 -2.45
C ARG A 90 -6.20 14.44 -3.12
N ARG A 91 -7.36 14.10 -2.59
CA ARG A 91 -8.30 13.15 -3.21
C ARG A 91 -8.85 13.74 -4.50
N ARG A 92 -9.31 12.87 -5.42
CA ARG A 92 -9.78 13.16 -6.78
C ARG A 92 -8.67 13.46 -7.79
N GLY A 93 -7.38 13.34 -7.39
CA GLY A 93 -6.27 13.28 -8.32
C GLY A 93 -5.95 11.83 -8.67
N ASP A 94 -4.95 11.63 -9.53
CA ASP A 94 -4.53 10.31 -9.99
C ASP A 94 -3.50 9.65 -9.06
N ILE A 95 -3.33 10.12 -7.82
CA ILE A 95 -2.30 9.62 -6.91
C ILE A 95 -2.53 8.14 -6.58
N ALA A 96 -3.75 7.78 -6.19
CA ALA A 96 -4.07 6.38 -5.86
C ALA A 96 -3.89 5.46 -7.07
N ARG A 97 -4.36 5.88 -8.24
CA ARG A 97 -4.16 5.15 -9.50
C ARG A 97 -2.69 4.97 -9.80
N THR A 98 -1.89 6.02 -9.67
CA THR A 98 -0.45 5.96 -9.92
C THR A 98 0.25 5.03 -8.94
N LEU A 99 -0.11 5.08 -7.66
CA LEU A 99 0.42 4.14 -6.66
C LEU A 99 0.09 2.68 -7.02
N MET A 100 -1.12 2.41 -7.50
CA MET A 100 -1.51 1.07 -7.96
C MET A 100 -0.67 0.61 -9.15
N VAL A 101 -0.44 1.49 -10.13
CA VAL A 101 0.42 1.18 -11.28
C VAL A 101 1.84 0.87 -10.83
N GLN A 102 2.38 1.65 -9.89
CA GLN A 102 3.70 1.39 -9.31
C GLN A 102 3.76 0.01 -8.63
N ALA A 103 2.73 -0.33 -7.86
CA ALA A 103 2.65 -1.64 -7.20
C ALA A 103 2.58 -2.79 -8.20
N GLU A 104 1.79 -2.65 -9.26
CA GLU A 104 1.71 -3.64 -10.32
C GLU A 104 3.06 -3.84 -11.03
N GLN A 105 3.78 -2.76 -11.32
CA GLN A 105 5.11 -2.82 -11.90
C GLN A 105 6.11 -3.50 -10.97
N TRP A 106 6.04 -3.21 -9.67
CA TRP A 106 6.87 -3.84 -8.65
C TRP A 106 6.63 -5.36 -8.60
N MET A 107 5.36 -5.78 -8.69
CA MET A 107 4.97 -7.20 -8.73
C MET A 107 5.46 -7.87 -10.02
N CYS A 108 5.23 -7.23 -11.17
CA CYS A 108 5.66 -7.78 -12.48
C CYS A 108 7.17 -7.96 -12.53
N ALA A 109 7.94 -7.02 -12.02
CA ALA A 109 9.40 -7.10 -11.99
C ALA A 109 9.91 -8.29 -11.17
N ARG A 110 9.09 -8.81 -10.25
CA ARG A 110 9.40 -9.96 -9.39
C ARG A 110 8.77 -11.27 -9.87
N GLY A 111 8.10 -11.24 -11.01
CA GLY A 111 7.43 -12.42 -11.58
C GLY A 111 6.16 -12.84 -10.82
N VAL A 112 5.57 -11.96 -10.05
CA VAL A 112 4.35 -12.24 -9.31
C VAL A 112 3.17 -12.32 -10.28
N PRO A 113 2.42 -13.44 -10.35
CA PRO A 113 1.41 -13.64 -11.39
C PRO A 113 0.06 -12.99 -11.10
N LYS A 114 -0.26 -12.71 -9.84
CA LYS A 114 -1.52 -12.08 -9.42
C LYS A 114 -1.30 -11.20 -8.20
N MET A 115 -2.01 -10.10 -8.16
CA MET A 115 -2.01 -9.18 -7.04
C MET A 115 -3.42 -9.11 -6.43
N HIS A 116 -3.48 -9.13 -5.10
CA HIS A 116 -4.71 -9.12 -4.32
C HIS A 116 -4.77 -7.91 -3.40
N ALA A 117 -5.99 -7.48 -3.09
CA ALA A 117 -6.28 -6.51 -2.05
C ALA A 117 -7.45 -7.03 -1.22
N MET A 118 -7.41 -6.81 0.08
CA MET A 118 -8.56 -7.07 0.96
C MET A 118 -9.36 -5.80 1.12
N ILE A 119 -10.64 -5.85 0.79
CA ILE A 119 -11.55 -4.72 0.85
C ILE A 119 -12.69 -5.08 1.81
N ARG A 120 -13.01 -4.19 2.74
CA ARG A 120 -14.15 -4.38 3.63
C ARG A 120 -15.44 -4.41 2.81
N HIS A 121 -16.33 -5.35 3.14
CA HIS A 121 -17.56 -5.58 2.37
C HIS A 121 -18.44 -4.33 2.26
N ASP A 122 -18.44 -3.46 3.25
CA ASP A 122 -19.25 -2.25 3.31
C ASP A 122 -18.59 -1.03 2.63
N ASN A 123 -17.34 -1.15 2.19
CA ASN A 123 -16.62 -0.06 1.52
C ASN A 123 -16.87 -0.08 0.01
N LEU A 124 -18.06 0.37 -0.39
CA LEU A 124 -18.49 0.34 -1.80
C LEU A 124 -17.69 1.30 -2.68
N GLU A 125 -17.25 2.42 -2.15
CA GLU A 125 -16.44 3.40 -2.89
C GLU A 125 -15.08 2.80 -3.29
N VAL A 126 -14.42 2.13 -2.36
CA VAL A 126 -13.14 1.46 -2.62
C VAL A 126 -13.32 0.29 -3.60
N ARG A 127 -14.41 -0.47 -3.48
CA ARG A 127 -14.71 -1.55 -4.43
C ARG A 127 -14.86 -1.00 -5.85
N SER A 128 -15.58 0.10 -6.02
CA SER A 128 -15.74 0.76 -7.33
C SER A 128 -14.40 1.24 -7.90
N PHE A 129 -13.52 1.77 -7.05
CA PHE A 129 -12.17 2.17 -7.45
C PHE A 129 -11.37 0.99 -8.03
N TYR A 130 -11.34 -0.14 -7.33
CA TYR A 130 -10.63 -1.32 -7.82
C TYR A 130 -11.26 -1.92 -9.07
N THR A 131 -12.58 -1.95 -9.16
CA THR A 131 -13.29 -2.42 -10.36
C THR A 131 -12.91 -1.57 -11.57
N ALA A 132 -12.83 -0.26 -11.41
CA ALA A 132 -12.42 0.66 -12.49
C ALA A 132 -10.97 0.43 -12.95
N LEU A 133 -10.12 -0.14 -12.09
CA LEU A 133 -8.74 -0.50 -12.43
C LEU A 133 -8.60 -1.92 -13.01
N GLY A 134 -9.71 -2.64 -13.20
CA GLY A 134 -9.70 -3.98 -13.77
C GLY A 134 -9.62 -5.11 -12.75
N TYR A 135 -9.75 -4.81 -11.46
CA TYR A 135 -9.81 -5.83 -10.41
C TYR A 135 -11.21 -6.42 -10.33
N ALA A 136 -11.29 -7.71 -10.07
CA ALA A 136 -12.54 -8.43 -9.89
C ALA A 136 -12.55 -9.15 -8.53
N ASP A 137 -13.75 -9.40 -8.02
CA ASP A 137 -13.89 -10.23 -6.81
C ASP A 137 -13.32 -11.62 -7.07
N ASP A 138 -12.52 -12.11 -6.13
CA ASP A 138 -12.10 -13.50 -6.10
C ASP A 138 -13.11 -14.28 -5.27
N ASP A 139 -13.53 -15.45 -5.76
CA ASP A 139 -14.57 -16.27 -5.11
C ASP A 139 -13.96 -17.08 -3.96
N VAL A 140 -13.44 -16.37 -2.95
CA VAL A 140 -12.78 -16.94 -1.78
C VAL A 140 -13.14 -16.15 -0.53
N SER A 141 -13.01 -16.78 0.63
CA SER A 141 -13.08 -16.10 1.93
C SER A 141 -11.69 -16.05 2.56
N VAL A 142 -11.40 -14.95 3.22
CA VAL A 142 -10.18 -14.81 4.00
C VAL A 142 -10.47 -15.15 5.45
N VAL A 143 -9.67 -16.04 6.03
CA VAL A 143 -9.74 -16.38 7.45
C VAL A 143 -8.47 -15.93 8.12
N GLU A 144 -8.58 -15.51 9.38
CA GLU A 144 -7.43 -15.03 10.15
C GLU A 144 -7.39 -15.60 11.56
N LYS A 145 -6.20 -15.63 12.13
CA LYS A 145 -5.99 -15.96 13.54
C LYS A 145 -4.84 -15.12 14.06
N SER A 146 -5.05 -14.44 15.20
CA SER A 146 -3.97 -13.72 15.86
C SER A 146 -2.92 -14.68 16.38
N LEU A 147 -1.65 -14.34 16.17
CA LEU A 147 -0.51 -15.09 16.66
C LEU A 147 0.24 -14.32 17.77
N ASN A 148 -0.45 -13.38 18.43
CA ASN A 148 0.10 -12.54 19.50
C ASN A 148 0.46 -13.37 20.71
N GLY A 149 1.10 -14.21 20.93
CA GLY A 149 1.51 -15.10 22.04
C GLY A 149 2.56 -16.11 21.61
N CYS A 150 2.95 -16.08 20.33
CA CYS A 150 4.03 -16.91 19.83
C CYS A 150 5.38 -16.32 20.24
N SER A 151 6.27 -17.17 20.75
CA SER A 151 7.66 -16.78 21.02
C SER A 151 8.34 -16.40 19.71
N LYS A 152 9.00 -15.24 19.69
CA LYS A 152 9.92 -14.90 18.61
C LYS A 152 11.18 -15.75 18.80
N THR A 153 11.42 -16.65 17.91
CA THR A 153 12.69 -17.41 17.86
C THR A 153 13.72 -16.65 17.05
#